data_c0cf0f7f01c1c00e53689d0689bb400e
#
_entry.id   c0cf0f7f01c1c00e53689d0689bb400e
#
_cell.length_a   1.000
_cell.length_b   1.000
_cell.length_c   1.000
_cell.angle_alpha   90.00
_cell.angle_beta   90.00
_cell.angle_gamma   90.00
#
_symmetry.space_group_name_H-M   'P 1'
#
loop_
_entity.id
_entity.type
_entity.pdbx_description
1 polymer ?
#
loop_
_entity_poly.entity_id
_entity_poly.type
_entity_poly.pdbx_seq_one_letter_code
_entity_poly.pdbx_strand_id
1 'polypeptide(L)'
;MIDYRLLQALAAVFEQGGFEKAAQALHLTQSAVSQRIKQLESQLGQPLLFRSTPPKPTLMGERLLNHLQQVKQMEASLGLAIDPEDLIIRITVNADSLATWLPEALIIEEYQNLRFDISVEDQAVGLRRMKQGEVMACLCDSAIPVNGGACIALGTMRYRALASPDFIERLNLQVLDTQRLLYAPCLVYSRDDALQHRFMAAMTGAEPKTIHLLPSSEGFVKAALAGLGFGMMPELQVKDLIDNGQLVDVVPGYAQDISLYWHFWQAESPVMAQVRQSVIKAAQRHLYNEL
;
A
#
# COMPACT_ATOMS: atom_id res chain seq x y z
N MET A 1 30.66 -3.45 -11.53
CA MET A 1 30.05 -2.25 -10.90
C MET A 1 29.15 -1.61 -11.94
N ILE A 2 27.95 -1.21 -11.57
CA ILE A 2 26.99 -0.54 -12.50
C ILE A 2 27.50 0.88 -12.80
N ASP A 3 27.48 1.28 -14.05
CA ASP A 3 27.75 2.68 -14.42
C ASP A 3 26.48 3.51 -14.18
N TYR A 4 26.50 4.37 -13.16
CA TYR A 4 25.36 5.19 -12.77
C TYR A 4 24.90 6.18 -13.83
N ARG A 5 25.77 6.59 -14.77
CA ARG A 5 25.36 7.42 -15.93
C ARG A 5 24.40 6.68 -16.87
N LEU A 6 24.55 5.37 -16.98
CA LEU A 6 23.62 4.54 -17.76
C LEU A 6 22.28 4.41 -17.02
N LEU A 7 22.36 4.25 -15.71
CA LEU A 7 21.18 4.11 -14.85
C LEU A 7 20.38 5.43 -14.76
N GLN A 8 21.06 6.58 -14.69
CA GLN A 8 20.44 7.90 -14.76
C GLN A 8 19.71 8.13 -16.10
N ALA A 9 20.26 7.64 -17.23
CA ALA A 9 19.62 7.72 -18.52
C ALA A 9 18.31 6.90 -18.55
N LEU A 10 18.29 5.73 -17.92
CA LEU A 10 17.09 4.92 -17.75
C LEU A 10 16.04 5.65 -16.88
N ALA A 11 16.45 6.19 -15.74
CA ALA A 11 15.57 6.92 -14.84
C ALA A 11 14.92 8.13 -15.53
N ALA A 12 15.71 8.95 -16.22
CA ALA A 12 15.22 10.12 -16.93
C ALA A 12 14.15 9.77 -17.98
N VAL A 13 14.25 8.64 -18.67
CA VAL A 13 13.23 8.22 -19.67
C VAL A 13 11.87 7.99 -19.00
N PHE A 14 11.83 7.45 -17.79
CA PHE A 14 10.57 7.23 -17.07
C PHE A 14 10.07 8.51 -16.40
N GLU A 15 10.93 9.27 -15.76
CA GLU A 15 10.58 10.53 -15.07
C GLU A 15 10.02 11.56 -16.06
N GLN A 16 10.60 11.65 -17.25
CA GLN A 16 10.20 12.60 -18.29
C GLN A 16 9.14 12.03 -19.26
N GLY A 17 8.78 10.75 -19.14
CA GLY A 17 7.76 10.09 -19.97
C GLY A 17 8.20 9.80 -21.41
N GLY A 18 9.51 9.84 -21.72
CA GLY A 18 10.03 9.52 -23.05
C GLY A 18 11.47 9.91 -23.31
N PHE A 19 12.02 9.35 -24.39
CA PHE A 19 13.44 9.50 -24.73
C PHE A 19 13.85 10.92 -25.13
N GLU A 20 12.99 11.65 -25.81
CA GLU A 20 13.29 13.02 -26.25
C GLU A 20 13.37 14.00 -25.09
N LYS A 21 12.37 13.97 -24.21
CA LYS A 21 12.36 14.80 -23.00
C LYS A 21 13.48 14.43 -22.04
N ALA A 22 13.79 13.12 -21.89
CA ALA A 22 14.94 12.66 -21.12
C ALA A 22 16.27 13.18 -21.67
N ALA A 23 16.41 13.23 -23.00
CA ALA A 23 17.59 13.78 -23.64
C ALA A 23 17.76 15.26 -23.34
N GLN A 24 16.69 16.03 -23.38
CA GLN A 24 16.68 17.46 -23.00
C GLN A 24 17.08 17.65 -21.52
N ALA A 25 16.47 16.88 -20.60
CA ALA A 25 16.74 16.96 -19.17
C ALA A 25 18.19 16.61 -18.82
N LEU A 26 18.80 15.68 -19.56
CA LEU A 26 20.19 15.25 -19.36
C LEU A 26 21.22 16.04 -20.20
N HIS A 27 20.79 17.02 -20.99
CA HIS A 27 21.64 17.76 -21.94
C HIS A 27 22.37 16.82 -22.93
N LEU A 28 21.67 15.79 -23.42
CA LEU A 28 22.15 14.79 -24.35
C LEU A 28 21.32 14.74 -25.62
N THR A 29 21.78 13.99 -26.61
CA THR A 29 20.96 13.63 -27.77
C THR A 29 20.08 12.42 -27.46
N GLN A 30 18.92 12.30 -28.11
CA GLN A 30 18.04 11.12 -27.96
C GLN A 30 18.77 9.82 -28.30
N SER A 31 19.65 9.85 -29.32
CA SER A 31 20.49 8.69 -29.69
C SER A 31 21.45 8.30 -28.58
N ALA A 32 22.06 9.27 -27.86
CA ALA A 32 22.95 9.01 -26.75
C ALA A 32 22.20 8.38 -25.56
N VAL A 33 21.00 8.85 -25.21
CA VAL A 33 20.15 8.24 -24.19
C VAL A 33 19.78 6.81 -24.58
N SER A 34 19.33 6.59 -25.82
CA SER A 34 18.98 5.26 -26.33
C SER A 34 20.19 4.29 -26.28
N GLN A 35 21.39 4.79 -26.62
CA GLN A 35 22.62 4.00 -26.60
C GLN A 35 23.03 3.62 -25.17
N ARG A 36 22.91 4.54 -24.21
CA ARG A 36 23.18 4.25 -22.80
C ARG A 36 22.27 3.15 -22.25
N ILE A 37 20.97 3.22 -22.56
CA ILE A 37 20.03 2.19 -22.13
C ILE A 37 20.35 0.84 -22.79
N LYS A 38 20.62 0.81 -24.10
CA LYS A 38 21.02 -0.43 -24.78
C LYS A 38 22.31 -1.03 -24.19
N GLN A 39 23.26 -0.18 -23.82
CA GLN A 39 24.50 -0.64 -23.15
C GLN A 39 24.19 -1.28 -21.80
N LEU A 40 23.31 -0.68 -21.00
CA LEU A 40 22.89 -1.23 -19.70
C LEU A 40 22.14 -2.54 -19.88
N GLU A 41 21.21 -2.61 -20.86
CA GLU A 41 20.49 -3.83 -21.22
C GLU A 41 21.46 -4.95 -21.66
N SER A 42 22.48 -4.62 -22.47
CA SER A 42 23.50 -5.57 -22.91
C SER A 42 24.35 -6.09 -21.73
N GLN A 43 24.72 -5.23 -20.78
CA GLN A 43 25.48 -5.64 -19.58
C GLN A 43 24.68 -6.59 -18.69
N LEU A 44 23.37 -6.44 -18.63
CA LEU A 44 22.48 -7.23 -17.78
C LEU A 44 21.83 -8.41 -18.51
N GLY A 45 21.98 -8.49 -19.82
CA GLY A 45 21.48 -9.59 -20.65
C GLY A 45 19.95 -9.62 -20.81
N GLN A 46 19.24 -8.52 -20.47
CA GLN A 46 17.79 -8.47 -20.57
C GLN A 46 17.26 -7.04 -20.78
N PRO A 47 16.04 -6.89 -21.36
CA PRO A 47 15.42 -5.59 -21.52
C PRO A 47 15.07 -4.94 -20.19
N LEU A 48 15.21 -3.62 -20.10
CA LEU A 48 14.89 -2.82 -18.91
C LEU A 48 13.62 -2.01 -19.07
N LEU A 49 13.13 -1.87 -20.29
CA LEU A 49 11.89 -1.15 -20.60
C LEU A 49 11.11 -1.82 -21.73
N PHE A 50 9.78 -1.67 -21.65
CA PHE A 50 8.87 -1.88 -22.76
C PHE A 50 8.82 -0.61 -23.61
N ARG A 51 8.98 -0.74 -24.93
CA ARG A 51 8.93 0.39 -25.88
C ARG A 51 7.48 0.75 -26.21
N SER A 52 6.69 1.04 -25.17
CA SER A 52 5.34 1.59 -25.28
C SER A 52 5.37 3.11 -25.27
N THR A 53 4.24 3.76 -25.50
CA THR A 53 4.09 5.21 -25.38
C THR A 53 3.01 5.51 -24.32
N PRO A 54 3.37 6.00 -23.14
CA PRO A 54 4.75 6.21 -22.63
C PRO A 54 5.52 4.90 -22.37
N PRO A 55 6.86 4.94 -22.32
CA PRO A 55 7.69 3.79 -21.96
C PRO A 55 7.35 3.27 -20.56
N LYS A 56 7.35 1.94 -20.38
CA LYS A 56 7.12 1.30 -19.07
C LYS A 56 8.34 0.47 -18.67
N PRO A 57 8.73 0.46 -17.39
CA PRO A 57 9.83 -0.38 -16.93
C PRO A 57 9.46 -1.87 -16.99
N THR A 58 10.46 -2.72 -17.20
CA THR A 58 10.37 -4.15 -16.89
C THR A 58 10.61 -4.34 -15.39
N LEU A 59 10.36 -5.54 -14.86
CA LEU A 59 10.66 -5.87 -13.46
C LEU A 59 12.12 -5.54 -13.08
N MET A 60 13.08 -5.82 -13.99
CA MET A 60 14.48 -5.47 -13.76
C MET A 60 14.70 -3.96 -13.85
N GLY A 61 14.01 -3.28 -14.76
CA GLY A 61 14.02 -1.82 -14.85
C GLY A 61 13.56 -1.17 -13.54
N GLU A 62 12.45 -1.64 -12.96
CA GLU A 62 11.95 -1.17 -11.66
C GLU A 62 12.95 -1.38 -10.53
N ARG A 63 13.58 -2.56 -10.45
CA ARG A 63 14.63 -2.86 -9.46
C ARG A 63 15.81 -1.89 -9.55
N LEU A 64 16.25 -1.57 -10.75
CA LEU A 64 17.33 -0.63 -10.97
C LEU A 64 16.97 0.80 -10.63
N LEU A 65 15.75 1.22 -10.94
CA LEU A 65 15.24 2.54 -10.56
C LEU A 65 15.19 2.69 -9.03
N ASN A 66 14.72 1.65 -8.33
CA ASN A 66 14.70 1.65 -6.87
C ASN A 66 16.11 1.63 -6.28
N HIS A 67 17.02 0.86 -6.86
CA HIS A 67 18.42 0.89 -6.46
C HIS A 67 19.02 2.29 -6.59
N LEU A 68 18.76 2.98 -7.71
CA LEU A 68 19.22 4.36 -7.90
C LEU A 68 18.66 5.30 -6.83
N GLN A 69 17.38 5.16 -6.48
CA GLN A 69 16.76 5.97 -5.43
C GLN A 69 17.38 5.70 -4.05
N GLN A 70 17.66 4.44 -3.72
CA GLN A 70 18.35 4.10 -2.47
C GLN A 70 19.75 4.71 -2.39
N VAL A 71 20.51 4.68 -3.50
CA VAL A 71 21.83 5.32 -3.58
C VAL A 71 21.71 6.84 -3.41
N LYS A 72 20.78 7.50 -4.11
CA LYS A 72 20.52 8.93 -3.92
C LYS A 72 20.22 9.26 -2.45
N GLN A 73 19.42 8.45 -1.77
CA GLN A 73 19.13 8.66 -0.34
C GLN A 73 20.37 8.50 0.56
N MET A 74 21.22 7.50 0.26
CA MET A 74 22.49 7.33 0.99
C MET A 74 23.44 8.51 0.76
N GLU A 75 23.54 9.00 -0.46
CA GLU A 75 24.35 10.19 -0.80
C GLU A 75 23.80 11.44 -0.13
N ALA A 76 22.46 11.64 -0.06
CA ALA A 76 21.82 12.72 0.68
C ALA A 76 22.18 12.67 2.17
N SER A 77 22.28 11.47 2.76
CA SER A 77 22.67 11.31 4.16
C SER A 77 24.09 11.75 4.48
N LEU A 78 24.94 11.82 3.47
CA LEU A 78 26.33 12.31 3.59
C LEU A 78 26.44 13.83 3.47
N GLY A 79 25.31 14.55 3.38
CA GLY A 79 25.27 16.00 3.18
C GLY A 79 25.65 16.43 1.76
N LEU A 80 25.74 15.48 0.82
CA LEU A 80 25.87 15.79 -0.59
C LEU A 80 24.55 16.37 -1.06
N ALA A 81 24.59 17.57 -1.65
CA ALA A 81 23.39 18.26 -2.12
C ALA A 81 22.71 17.44 -3.22
N ILE A 82 21.69 16.68 -2.84
CA ILE A 82 20.73 16.08 -3.74
C ILE A 82 19.52 17.00 -3.72
N ASP A 83 19.03 17.35 -4.90
CA ASP A 83 17.81 18.12 -5.00
C ASP A 83 16.69 17.32 -4.29
N PRO A 84 16.05 17.87 -3.23
CA PRO A 84 14.96 17.18 -2.54
C PRO A 84 13.82 16.77 -3.48
N GLU A 85 13.67 17.45 -4.63
CA GLU A 85 12.71 17.10 -5.67
C GLU A 85 13.01 15.76 -6.34
N ASP A 86 14.23 15.23 -6.19
CA ASP A 86 14.65 13.94 -6.77
C ASP A 86 14.36 12.72 -5.87
N LEU A 87 13.88 12.92 -4.64
CA LEU A 87 13.60 11.83 -3.72
C LEU A 87 12.16 11.35 -3.86
N ILE A 88 11.97 10.19 -4.46
CA ILE A 88 10.67 9.49 -4.50
C ILE A 88 10.72 8.32 -3.53
N ILE A 89 9.84 8.33 -2.54
CA ILE A 89 9.68 7.26 -1.57
C ILE A 89 8.56 6.32 -2.02
N ARG A 90 8.95 5.11 -2.41
CA ARG A 90 8.01 4.06 -2.83
C ARG A 90 7.67 3.16 -1.67
N ILE A 91 6.38 3.06 -1.35
CA ILE A 91 5.86 2.21 -0.28
C ILE A 91 4.62 1.44 -0.74
N THR A 92 4.43 0.27 -0.16
CA THR A 92 3.16 -0.46 -0.27
C THR A 92 2.42 -0.44 1.05
N VAL A 93 1.10 -0.31 0.99
CA VAL A 93 0.25 -0.20 2.18
C VAL A 93 -1.07 -0.92 1.96
N ASN A 94 -1.76 -1.27 3.02
CA ASN A 94 -3.14 -1.73 2.92
C ASN A 94 -4.12 -0.55 2.73
N ALA A 95 -5.24 -0.80 2.07
CA ALA A 95 -6.23 0.21 1.69
C ALA A 95 -6.78 0.99 2.88
N ASP A 96 -7.08 0.29 3.98
CA ASP A 96 -7.74 0.86 5.13
C ASP A 96 -6.84 1.81 5.94
N SER A 97 -5.55 1.48 6.06
CA SER A 97 -4.58 2.41 6.65
C SER A 97 -4.42 3.67 5.81
N LEU A 98 -4.38 3.54 4.48
CA LEU A 98 -4.31 4.70 3.58
C LEU A 98 -5.57 5.57 3.67
N ALA A 99 -6.75 4.94 3.82
CA ALA A 99 -8.02 5.66 3.92
C ALA A 99 -8.24 6.33 5.29
N THR A 100 -7.41 6.01 6.31
CA THR A 100 -7.64 6.49 7.68
C THR A 100 -6.47 7.31 8.23
N TRP A 101 -5.50 6.66 8.82
CA TRP A 101 -4.48 7.30 9.68
C TRP A 101 -3.14 7.56 8.98
N LEU A 102 -2.80 6.78 7.95
CA LEU A 102 -1.49 6.86 7.31
C LEU A 102 -1.21 8.21 6.61
N PRO A 103 -2.15 8.90 5.96
CA PRO A 103 -1.87 10.19 5.32
C PRO A 103 -1.26 11.23 6.26
N GLU A 104 -1.67 11.27 7.52
CA GLU A 104 -1.07 12.14 8.54
C GLU A 104 0.42 11.83 8.74
N ALA A 105 0.79 10.55 8.71
CA ALA A 105 2.15 10.08 8.89
C ALA A 105 3.11 10.47 7.75
N LEU A 106 2.58 10.85 6.59
CA LEU A 106 3.37 11.19 5.41
C LEU A 106 3.78 12.67 5.39
N ILE A 107 3.29 13.47 6.33
CA ILE A 107 3.69 14.87 6.50
C ILE A 107 4.96 14.90 7.36
N ILE A 108 6.11 15.13 6.71
CA ILE A 108 7.43 15.17 7.36
C ILE A 108 7.92 16.62 7.34
N GLU A 109 7.89 17.28 8.49
CA GLU A 109 8.21 18.72 8.61
C GLU A 109 9.62 19.05 8.13
N GLU A 110 10.58 18.17 8.37
CA GLU A 110 11.99 18.34 7.99
C GLU A 110 12.23 18.20 6.48
N TYR A 111 11.27 17.62 5.74
CA TYR A 111 11.40 17.29 4.31
C TYR A 111 10.13 17.68 3.55
N GLN A 112 9.89 18.97 3.35
CA GLN A 112 8.66 19.50 2.75
C GLN A 112 8.41 19.09 1.28
N ASN A 113 9.48 18.67 0.57
CA ASN A 113 9.41 18.32 -0.86
C ASN A 113 9.48 16.80 -1.13
N LEU A 114 9.24 15.95 -0.12
CA LEU A 114 9.20 14.51 -0.36
C LEU A 114 8.04 14.15 -1.27
N ARG A 115 8.34 13.30 -2.26
CA ARG A 115 7.33 12.69 -3.12
C ARG A 115 7.13 11.24 -2.71
N PHE A 116 5.88 10.87 -2.46
CA PHE A 116 5.50 9.49 -2.19
C PHE A 116 4.85 8.86 -3.42
N ASP A 117 5.29 7.65 -3.74
CA ASP A 117 4.67 6.76 -4.72
C ASP A 117 4.11 5.56 -3.95
N ILE A 118 2.80 5.61 -3.69
CA ILE A 118 2.10 4.68 -2.80
C ILE A 118 1.28 3.72 -3.64
N SER A 119 1.52 2.43 -3.46
CA SER A 119 0.67 1.40 -4.01
C SER A 119 -0.11 0.68 -2.91
N VAL A 120 -1.39 0.46 -3.18
CA VAL A 120 -2.26 -0.33 -2.31
C VAL A 120 -2.18 -1.78 -2.77
N GLU A 121 -1.73 -2.64 -1.89
CA GLU A 121 -1.46 -4.05 -2.21
C GLU A 121 -1.87 -4.96 -1.04
N ASP A 122 -2.19 -6.20 -1.37
CA ASP A 122 -2.31 -7.24 -0.37
C ASP A 122 -0.95 -7.58 0.25
N GLN A 123 -0.95 -8.07 1.49
CA GLN A 123 0.23 -8.39 2.28
C GLN A 123 1.29 -9.18 1.50
N ALA A 124 0.89 -10.26 0.84
CA ALA A 124 1.81 -11.14 0.13
C ALA A 124 2.47 -10.42 -1.07
N VAL A 125 1.73 -9.55 -1.74
CA VAL A 125 2.21 -8.73 -2.87
C VAL A 125 3.18 -7.66 -2.37
N GLY A 126 2.82 -6.92 -1.32
CA GLY A 126 3.65 -5.87 -0.74
C GLY A 126 5.01 -6.37 -0.28
N LEU A 127 5.05 -7.46 0.50
CA LEU A 127 6.30 -8.08 0.96
C LEU A 127 7.13 -8.67 -0.20
N ARG A 128 6.49 -9.22 -1.23
CA ARG A 128 7.19 -9.69 -2.43
C ARG A 128 7.85 -8.52 -3.15
N ARG A 129 7.16 -7.39 -3.36
CA ARG A 129 7.71 -6.19 -3.97
C ARG A 129 8.89 -5.62 -3.16
N MET A 130 8.78 -5.66 -1.83
CA MET A 130 9.90 -5.29 -0.96
C MET A 130 11.10 -6.23 -1.15
N LYS A 131 10.91 -7.56 -1.15
CA LYS A 131 11.98 -8.54 -1.45
C LYS A 131 12.65 -8.31 -2.82
N GLN A 132 11.89 -7.82 -3.78
CA GLN A 132 12.37 -7.50 -5.12
C GLN A 132 13.06 -6.14 -5.20
N GLY A 133 13.07 -5.36 -4.11
CA GLY A 133 13.64 -4.02 -4.06
C GLY A 133 12.82 -2.97 -4.82
N GLU A 134 11.54 -3.24 -5.08
CA GLU A 134 10.65 -2.32 -5.80
C GLU A 134 10.10 -1.23 -4.90
N VAL A 135 10.02 -1.49 -3.59
CA VAL A 135 9.57 -0.54 -2.59
C VAL A 135 10.53 -0.47 -1.40
N MET A 136 10.53 0.65 -0.73
CA MET A 136 11.45 0.94 0.37
C MET A 136 10.90 0.48 1.71
N ALA A 137 9.55 0.45 1.83
CA ALA A 137 8.86 -0.02 3.01
C ALA A 137 7.51 -0.63 2.64
N CYS A 138 6.96 -1.42 3.56
CA CYS A 138 5.66 -2.07 3.41
C CYS A 138 4.91 -2.03 4.73
N LEU A 139 3.63 -1.63 4.68
CA LEU A 139 2.69 -1.72 5.80
C LEU A 139 1.74 -2.88 5.55
N CYS A 140 1.77 -3.90 6.40
CA CYS A 140 0.91 -5.08 6.29
C CYS A 140 0.68 -5.77 7.65
N ASP A 141 -0.04 -6.89 7.66
CA ASP A 141 -0.36 -7.67 8.85
C ASP A 141 0.63 -8.83 9.16
N SER A 142 1.77 -8.90 8.48
CA SER A 142 2.82 -9.91 8.74
C SER A 142 3.85 -9.42 9.75
N ALA A 143 4.14 -10.26 10.75
CA ALA A 143 5.23 -10.04 11.70
C ALA A 143 6.59 -10.54 11.18
N ILE A 144 6.67 -11.15 10.00
CA ILE A 144 7.88 -11.82 9.49
C ILE A 144 8.62 -10.88 8.53
N PRO A 145 9.80 -10.34 8.90
CA PRO A 145 10.55 -9.45 8.04
C PRO A 145 11.13 -10.18 6.82
N VAL A 146 11.37 -9.41 5.76
CA VAL A 146 12.13 -9.91 4.60
C VAL A 146 13.62 -10.01 4.93
N ASN A 147 14.37 -10.85 4.20
CA ASN A 147 15.82 -10.96 4.39
C ASN A 147 16.50 -9.61 4.21
N GLY A 148 17.31 -9.18 5.18
CA GLY A 148 17.97 -7.87 5.21
C GLY A 148 17.05 -6.72 5.63
N GLY A 149 15.78 -6.99 5.86
CA GLY A 149 14.81 -6.06 6.44
C GLY A 149 14.61 -6.27 7.93
N ALA A 150 13.84 -5.38 8.52
CA ALA A 150 13.29 -5.47 9.86
C ALA A 150 11.81 -5.12 9.80
N CYS A 151 11.05 -5.45 10.84
CA CYS A 151 9.70 -4.96 11.01
C CYS A 151 9.47 -4.54 12.45
N ILE A 152 8.55 -3.61 12.64
CA ILE A 152 8.07 -3.17 13.95
C ILE A 152 6.56 -3.27 14.00
N ALA A 153 6.05 -3.68 15.14
CA ALA A 153 4.62 -3.63 15.40
C ALA A 153 4.17 -2.18 15.57
N LEU A 154 3.06 -1.82 14.93
CA LEU A 154 2.49 -0.48 14.99
C LEU A 154 1.30 -0.40 15.96
N GLY A 155 0.63 -1.51 16.18
CA GLY A 155 -0.62 -1.63 16.92
C GLY A 155 -1.64 -2.44 16.14
N THR A 156 -2.89 -2.37 16.56
CA THR A 156 -3.99 -3.19 16.05
C THR A 156 -5.11 -2.35 15.49
N MET A 157 -5.56 -2.67 14.29
CA MET A 157 -6.76 -2.10 13.68
C MET A 157 -7.94 -3.02 13.95
N ARG A 158 -9.00 -2.50 14.56
CA ARG A 158 -10.21 -3.24 14.88
C ARG A 158 -11.21 -3.14 13.74
N TYR A 159 -11.76 -4.29 13.36
CA TYR A 159 -12.79 -4.43 12.33
C TYR A 159 -14.09 -4.95 12.94
N ARG A 160 -15.19 -4.40 12.45
CA ARG A 160 -16.55 -4.83 12.80
C ARG A 160 -17.33 -5.21 11.55
N ALA A 161 -18.18 -6.24 11.66
CA ALA A 161 -19.11 -6.62 10.59
C ALA A 161 -20.32 -5.71 10.62
N LEU A 162 -20.44 -4.80 9.66
CA LEU A 162 -21.41 -3.71 9.67
C LEU A 162 -22.27 -3.70 8.40
N ALA A 163 -23.51 -3.23 8.57
CA ALA A 163 -24.46 -2.97 7.50
C ALA A 163 -25.38 -1.78 7.86
N SER A 164 -26.14 -1.26 6.90
CA SER A 164 -27.18 -0.29 7.20
C SER A 164 -28.36 -0.95 7.96
N PRO A 165 -29.08 -0.21 8.83
CA PRO A 165 -30.27 -0.72 9.51
C PRO A 165 -31.31 -1.32 8.55
N ASP A 166 -31.57 -0.66 7.42
CA ASP A 166 -32.51 -1.13 6.39
C ASP A 166 -32.10 -2.48 5.78
N PHE A 167 -30.78 -2.71 5.63
CA PHE A 167 -30.26 -4.01 5.17
C PHE A 167 -30.56 -5.11 6.20
N ILE A 168 -30.30 -4.83 7.49
CA ILE A 168 -30.55 -5.76 8.59
C ILE A 168 -32.05 -6.10 8.68
N GLU A 169 -32.91 -5.10 8.59
CA GLU A 169 -34.37 -5.29 8.62
C GLU A 169 -34.88 -6.10 7.43
N ARG A 170 -34.49 -5.71 6.22
CA ARG A 170 -34.90 -6.37 4.97
C ARG A 170 -34.57 -7.86 4.94
N LEU A 171 -33.43 -8.26 5.51
CA LEU A 171 -32.97 -9.66 5.54
C LEU A 171 -33.32 -10.38 6.86
N ASN A 172 -34.03 -9.70 7.79
CA ASN A 172 -34.37 -10.22 9.12
C ASN A 172 -33.12 -10.75 9.86
N LEU A 173 -32.08 -9.96 9.90
CA LEU A 173 -30.80 -10.27 10.58
C LEU A 173 -30.73 -9.70 12.01
N GLN A 174 -31.85 -9.17 12.57
CA GLN A 174 -31.91 -8.64 13.95
C GLN A 174 -31.58 -9.71 15.00
N VAL A 175 -31.86 -10.98 14.68
CA VAL A 175 -31.41 -12.14 15.45
C VAL A 175 -30.44 -12.89 14.56
N LEU A 176 -29.27 -13.22 15.11
CA LEU A 176 -28.22 -13.94 14.36
C LEU A 176 -28.79 -15.30 13.89
N ASP A 177 -28.98 -15.39 12.58
CA ASP A 177 -29.36 -16.60 11.87
C ASP A 177 -28.26 -16.91 10.88
N THR A 178 -27.49 -17.96 11.16
CA THR A 178 -26.31 -18.36 10.37
C THR A 178 -26.67 -18.71 8.93
N GLN A 179 -27.89 -19.26 8.69
CA GLN A 179 -28.36 -19.56 7.34
C GLN A 179 -28.67 -18.28 6.56
N ARG A 180 -29.34 -17.32 7.18
CA ARG A 180 -29.62 -16.02 6.55
C ARG A 180 -28.34 -15.27 6.27
N LEU A 181 -27.40 -15.26 7.24
CA LEU A 181 -26.10 -14.61 7.09
C LEU A 181 -25.30 -15.24 5.93
N LEU A 182 -25.36 -16.56 5.77
CA LEU A 182 -24.66 -17.28 4.70
C LEU A 182 -25.08 -16.82 3.29
N TYR A 183 -26.36 -16.49 3.11
CA TYR A 183 -26.90 -16.01 1.83
C TYR A 183 -26.99 -14.49 1.72
N ALA A 184 -26.75 -13.76 2.79
CA ALA A 184 -26.73 -12.31 2.77
C ALA A 184 -25.60 -11.79 1.87
N PRO A 185 -25.86 -10.76 1.04
CA PRO A 185 -24.82 -10.13 0.22
C PRO A 185 -23.65 -9.62 1.08
N CYS A 186 -22.44 -10.14 0.82
CA CYS A 186 -21.21 -9.79 1.50
C CYS A 186 -20.35 -8.90 0.60
N LEU A 187 -19.88 -7.78 1.13
CA LEU A 187 -18.93 -6.91 0.47
C LEU A 187 -17.52 -7.45 0.69
N VAL A 188 -16.71 -7.54 -0.35
CA VAL A 188 -15.34 -8.04 -0.32
C VAL A 188 -14.45 -7.07 -1.11
N TYR A 189 -13.30 -6.70 -0.55
CA TYR A 189 -12.41 -5.73 -1.20
C TYR A 189 -11.80 -6.27 -2.50
N SER A 190 -11.21 -7.45 -2.43
CA SER A 190 -10.58 -8.15 -3.56
C SER A 190 -10.79 -9.65 -3.44
N ARG A 191 -10.40 -10.41 -4.47
CA ARG A 191 -10.47 -11.89 -4.43
C ARG A 191 -9.48 -12.49 -3.41
N ASP A 192 -8.43 -11.75 -3.08
CA ASP A 192 -7.38 -12.15 -2.14
C ASP A 192 -7.64 -11.66 -0.70
N ASP A 193 -8.71 -10.87 -0.51
CA ASP A 193 -9.14 -10.39 0.81
C ASP A 193 -9.72 -11.54 1.64
N ALA A 194 -8.92 -12.03 2.58
CA ALA A 194 -9.31 -13.11 3.48
C ALA A 194 -10.15 -12.65 4.70
N LEU A 195 -10.32 -11.34 4.93
CA LEU A 195 -10.94 -10.83 6.16
C LEU A 195 -12.42 -11.24 6.25
N GLN A 196 -13.17 -10.98 5.17
CA GLN A 196 -14.59 -11.33 5.07
C GLN A 196 -14.80 -12.85 5.13
N HIS A 197 -13.92 -13.59 4.46
CA HIS A 197 -13.96 -15.05 4.42
C HIS A 197 -13.72 -15.65 5.81
N ARG A 198 -12.74 -15.11 6.57
CA ARG A 198 -12.49 -15.53 7.97
C ARG A 198 -13.69 -15.25 8.87
N PHE A 199 -14.30 -14.06 8.74
CA PHE A 199 -15.53 -13.74 9.48
C PHE A 199 -16.66 -14.73 9.17
N MET A 200 -16.95 -14.97 7.89
CA MET A 200 -18.01 -15.89 7.47
C MET A 200 -17.75 -17.32 7.93
N ALA A 201 -16.51 -17.80 7.81
CA ALA A 201 -16.13 -19.14 8.30
C ALA A 201 -16.32 -19.26 9.82
N ALA A 202 -15.97 -18.21 10.59
CA ALA A 202 -16.16 -18.20 12.04
C ALA A 202 -17.64 -18.18 12.45
N MET A 203 -18.48 -17.45 11.72
CA MET A 203 -19.91 -17.30 12.05
C MET A 203 -20.79 -18.41 11.52
N THR A 204 -20.52 -18.92 10.32
CA THR A 204 -21.40 -19.84 9.60
C THR A 204 -20.76 -21.20 9.29
N GLY A 205 -19.46 -21.33 9.49
CA GLY A 205 -18.69 -22.53 9.09
C GLY A 205 -18.48 -22.65 7.56
N ALA A 206 -18.82 -21.61 6.77
CA ALA A 206 -18.78 -21.66 5.31
C ALA A 206 -18.41 -20.29 4.70
N GLU A 207 -18.08 -20.32 3.41
CA GLU A 207 -17.82 -19.13 2.59
C GLU A 207 -19.13 -18.39 2.24
N PRO A 208 -19.10 -17.04 2.09
CA PRO A 208 -20.27 -16.28 1.69
C PRO A 208 -20.77 -16.74 0.31
N LYS A 209 -22.10 -16.89 0.15
CA LYS A 209 -22.72 -17.35 -1.10
C LYS A 209 -22.92 -16.24 -2.12
N THR A 210 -23.07 -15.00 -1.65
CA THR A 210 -23.25 -13.82 -2.50
C THR A 210 -22.18 -12.80 -2.17
N ILE A 211 -21.36 -12.43 -3.16
CA ILE A 211 -20.20 -11.54 -2.99
C ILE A 211 -20.31 -10.38 -3.97
N HIS A 212 -20.07 -9.16 -3.46
CA HIS A 212 -19.82 -7.96 -4.26
C HIS A 212 -18.35 -7.54 -4.10
N LEU A 213 -17.58 -7.51 -5.19
CA LEU A 213 -16.18 -7.07 -5.18
C LEU A 213 -16.11 -5.55 -5.33
N LEU A 214 -15.53 -4.87 -4.35
CA LEU A 214 -15.44 -3.41 -4.25
C LEU A 214 -14.02 -2.97 -3.85
N PRO A 215 -13.12 -2.74 -4.82
CA PRO A 215 -11.71 -2.44 -4.54
C PRO A 215 -11.51 -0.96 -4.18
N SER A 216 -12.26 -0.49 -3.19
CA SER A 216 -12.20 0.88 -2.66
C SER A 216 -12.70 0.89 -1.22
N SER A 217 -11.86 1.26 -0.25
CA SER A 217 -12.25 1.34 1.16
C SER A 217 -13.41 2.32 1.39
N GLU A 218 -13.36 3.50 0.78
CA GLU A 218 -14.48 4.45 0.86
C GLU A 218 -15.74 3.97 0.13
N GLY A 219 -15.56 3.36 -1.06
CA GLY A 219 -16.66 2.78 -1.84
C GLY A 219 -17.37 1.67 -1.07
N PHE A 220 -16.60 0.89 -0.31
CA PHE A 220 -17.09 -0.18 0.54
C PHE A 220 -18.06 0.34 1.62
N VAL A 221 -17.66 1.38 2.34
CA VAL A 221 -18.52 2.04 3.35
C VAL A 221 -19.78 2.62 2.71
N LYS A 222 -19.65 3.31 1.57
CA LYS A 222 -20.81 3.88 0.85
C LYS A 222 -21.78 2.79 0.37
N ALA A 223 -21.26 1.65 -0.08
CA ALA A 223 -22.10 0.52 -0.51
C ALA A 223 -22.86 -0.11 0.66
N ALA A 224 -22.22 -0.25 1.83
CA ALA A 224 -22.88 -0.72 3.05
C ALA A 224 -24.00 0.24 3.50
N LEU A 225 -23.73 1.54 3.52
CA LEU A 225 -24.74 2.57 3.82
C LEU A 225 -25.93 2.53 2.86
N ALA A 226 -25.67 2.28 1.57
CA ALA A 226 -26.72 2.14 0.56
C ALA A 226 -27.49 0.80 0.64
N GLY A 227 -27.13 -0.09 1.57
CA GLY A 227 -27.80 -1.38 1.76
C GLY A 227 -27.50 -2.42 0.69
N LEU A 228 -26.34 -2.30 -0.01
CA LEU A 228 -25.90 -3.28 -1.00
C LEU A 228 -25.48 -4.61 -0.34
N GLY A 229 -24.86 -4.54 0.83
CA GLY A 229 -24.36 -5.68 1.55
C GLY A 229 -23.82 -5.30 2.93
N PHE A 230 -23.33 -6.31 3.64
CA PHE A 230 -22.54 -6.14 4.87
C PHE A 230 -21.07 -6.44 4.61
N GLY A 231 -20.20 -5.95 5.49
CA GLY A 231 -18.78 -6.30 5.44
C GLY A 231 -18.00 -5.90 6.67
N MET A 232 -16.79 -6.41 6.80
CA MET A 232 -15.85 -6.04 7.84
C MET A 232 -15.24 -4.67 7.50
N MET A 233 -15.44 -3.69 8.36
CA MET A 233 -14.96 -2.32 8.19
C MET A 233 -14.11 -1.91 9.37
N PRO A 234 -13.02 -1.15 9.16
CA PRO A 234 -12.21 -0.65 10.27
C PRO A 234 -13.05 0.34 11.11
N GLU A 235 -13.15 0.08 12.40
CA GLU A 235 -13.91 0.93 13.32
C GLU A 235 -13.45 2.39 13.25
N LEU A 236 -12.15 2.60 13.10
CA LEU A 236 -11.55 3.93 12.93
C LEU A 236 -12.16 4.73 11.78
N GLN A 237 -12.52 4.08 10.67
CA GLN A 237 -13.09 4.73 9.49
C GLN A 237 -14.57 5.08 9.65
N VAL A 238 -15.30 4.29 10.44
CA VAL A 238 -16.76 4.32 10.47
C VAL A 238 -17.35 4.65 11.84
N LYS A 239 -16.52 5.10 12.77
CA LYS A 239 -16.93 5.39 14.15
C LYS A 239 -18.12 6.32 14.21
N ASP A 240 -18.10 7.45 13.52
CA ASP A 240 -19.20 8.41 13.51
C ASP A 240 -20.48 7.82 12.92
N LEU A 241 -20.36 6.92 11.92
CA LEU A 241 -21.51 6.26 11.32
C LEU A 241 -22.14 5.24 12.27
N ILE A 242 -21.34 4.58 13.09
CA ILE A 242 -21.82 3.68 14.15
C ILE A 242 -22.51 4.50 15.26
N ASP A 243 -21.85 5.53 15.75
CA ASP A 243 -22.34 6.38 16.83
C ASP A 243 -23.69 7.06 16.46
N ASN A 244 -23.88 7.39 15.18
CA ASN A 244 -25.10 7.96 14.65
C ASN A 244 -26.15 6.91 14.19
N GLY A 245 -25.86 5.61 14.35
CA GLY A 245 -26.77 4.52 13.99
C GLY A 245 -26.98 4.33 12.48
N GLN A 246 -26.13 4.91 11.63
CA GLN A 246 -26.16 4.74 10.17
C GLN A 246 -25.58 3.39 9.73
N LEU A 247 -24.64 2.85 10.51
CA LEU A 247 -24.15 1.50 10.41
C LEU A 247 -24.35 0.80 11.75
N VAL A 248 -24.78 -0.45 11.69
CA VAL A 248 -25.02 -1.30 12.87
C VAL A 248 -24.33 -2.64 12.71
N ASP A 249 -24.00 -3.27 13.84
CA ASP A 249 -23.39 -4.61 13.84
C ASP A 249 -24.34 -5.66 13.26
N VAL A 250 -23.83 -6.43 12.32
CA VAL A 250 -24.47 -7.67 11.84
C VAL A 250 -24.42 -8.75 12.92
N VAL A 251 -23.33 -8.79 13.67
CA VAL A 251 -23.15 -9.66 14.83
C VAL A 251 -22.73 -8.81 16.02
N PRO A 252 -23.67 -8.46 16.90
CA PRO A 252 -23.40 -7.60 18.05
C PRO A 252 -22.25 -8.16 18.93
N GLY A 253 -21.29 -7.29 19.25
CA GLY A 253 -20.14 -7.64 20.09
C GLY A 253 -19.02 -8.42 19.39
N TYR A 254 -19.15 -8.75 18.12
CA TYR A 254 -18.06 -9.33 17.35
C TYR A 254 -17.14 -8.24 16.79
N ALA A 255 -15.87 -8.39 17.07
CA ALA A 255 -14.82 -7.59 16.44
C ALA A 255 -13.65 -8.50 16.05
N GLN A 256 -12.93 -8.13 15.02
CA GLN A 256 -11.70 -8.81 14.61
C GLN A 256 -10.55 -7.81 14.63
N ASP A 257 -9.54 -8.10 15.41
CA ASP A 257 -8.37 -7.26 15.56
C ASP A 257 -7.25 -7.74 14.63
N ILE A 258 -6.72 -6.83 13.82
CA ILE A 258 -5.65 -7.09 12.87
C ILE A 258 -4.42 -6.29 13.27
N SER A 259 -3.36 -6.99 13.68
CA SER A 259 -2.08 -6.37 14.00
C SER A 259 -1.39 -5.85 12.75
N LEU A 260 -0.87 -4.63 12.80
CA LEU A 260 -0.18 -3.99 11.69
C LEU A 260 1.30 -3.83 11.98
N TYR A 261 2.11 -4.05 10.95
CA TYR A 261 3.56 -4.00 11.03
C TYR A 261 4.11 -3.11 9.92
N TRP A 262 5.12 -2.29 10.26
CA TRP A 262 5.91 -1.54 9.32
C TRP A 262 7.19 -2.30 9.01
N HIS A 263 7.37 -2.69 7.75
CA HIS A 263 8.57 -3.34 7.24
C HIS A 263 9.48 -2.31 6.58
N PHE A 264 10.76 -2.37 6.89
CA PHE A 264 11.78 -1.45 6.38
C PHE A 264 13.13 -2.16 6.24
N TRP A 265 14.05 -1.56 5.51
CA TRP A 265 15.40 -2.10 5.36
C TRP A 265 16.26 -1.73 6.57
N GLN A 266 17.09 -2.67 7.07
CA GLN A 266 18.00 -2.38 8.21
C GLN A 266 18.98 -1.25 7.89
N ALA A 267 19.46 -1.17 6.63
CA ALA A 267 20.27 -0.06 6.12
C ALA A 267 19.35 1.03 5.51
N GLU A 268 18.52 1.66 6.34
CA GLU A 268 17.67 2.75 5.90
C GLU A 268 18.41 4.10 5.89
N SER A 269 18.01 4.99 4.97
CA SER A 269 18.50 6.37 4.96
C SER A 269 17.90 7.20 6.12
N PRO A 270 18.50 8.34 6.51
CA PRO A 270 17.93 9.25 7.51
C PRO A 270 16.52 9.69 7.18
N VAL A 271 16.21 9.92 5.89
CA VAL A 271 14.86 10.26 5.42
C VAL A 271 13.88 9.13 5.71
N MET A 272 14.24 7.88 5.40
CA MET A 272 13.39 6.72 5.70
C MET A 272 13.22 6.49 7.19
N ALA A 273 14.25 6.77 7.99
CA ALA A 273 14.15 6.70 9.45
C ALA A 273 13.13 7.74 9.99
N GLN A 274 13.11 8.95 9.43
CA GLN A 274 12.11 9.98 9.77
C GLN A 274 10.69 9.55 9.35
N VAL A 275 10.52 9.04 8.14
CA VAL A 275 9.23 8.48 7.69
C VAL A 275 8.76 7.40 8.65
N ARG A 276 9.61 6.44 8.99
CA ARG A 276 9.29 5.37 9.94
C ARG A 276 8.89 5.93 11.31
N GLN A 277 9.60 6.91 11.84
CA GLN A 277 9.24 7.53 13.11
C GLN A 277 7.90 8.25 13.06
N SER A 278 7.60 8.95 11.95
CA SER A 278 6.30 9.59 11.74
C SER A 278 5.17 8.56 11.67
N VAL A 279 5.38 7.44 10.96
CA VAL A 279 4.43 6.33 10.90
C VAL A 279 4.16 5.75 12.29
N ILE A 280 5.22 5.51 13.10
CA ILE A 280 5.07 5.03 14.49
C ILE A 280 4.23 6.01 15.32
N LYS A 281 4.54 7.30 15.26
CA LYS A 281 3.82 8.33 16.04
C LYS A 281 2.35 8.41 15.65
N ALA A 282 2.03 8.37 14.36
CA ALA A 282 0.64 8.37 13.90
C ALA A 282 -0.09 7.08 14.29
N ALA A 283 0.54 5.92 14.14
CA ALA A 283 -0.01 4.65 14.57
C ALA A 283 -0.37 4.64 16.06
N GLN A 284 0.51 5.16 16.93
CA GLN A 284 0.27 5.26 18.39
C GLN A 284 -0.93 6.13 18.77
N ARG A 285 -1.34 7.07 17.90
CA ARG A 285 -2.52 7.93 18.16
C ARG A 285 -3.82 7.26 17.73
N HIS A 286 -3.77 6.40 16.74
CA HIS A 286 -4.96 5.90 16.04
C HIS A 286 -5.22 4.41 16.22
N LEU A 287 -4.18 3.61 16.42
CA LEU A 287 -4.31 2.16 16.55
C LEU A 287 -4.40 1.74 18.03
N TYR A 288 -5.03 0.62 18.28
CA TYR A 288 -5.05 0.02 19.60
C TYR A 288 -3.66 -0.54 19.94
N ASN A 289 -3.14 -0.21 21.16
CA ASN A 289 -1.79 -0.57 21.60
C ASN A 289 -1.75 -1.86 22.44
N GLU A 290 -2.70 -2.76 22.29
CA GLU A 290 -2.69 -4.07 22.93
C GLU A 290 -1.88 -5.06 22.07
N LEU A 291 -0.55 -5.09 22.27
CA LEU A 291 0.36 -6.13 21.80
C LEU A 291 1.05 -6.77 23.00
#